data_82971a2eeee8c1e30456769d1148d6ca
#
_entry.id   82971a2eeee8c1e30456769d1148d6ca
#
_cell.length_a   1.000
_cell.length_b   1.000
_cell.length_c   1.000
_cell.angle_alpha   90.00
_cell.angle_beta   90.00
_cell.angle_gamma   90.00
#
_symmetry.space_group_name_H-M   'P 1'
#
loop_
_entity.id
_entity.type
_entity.pdbx_description
1 polymer ?
#
loop_
_entity_poly.entity_id
_entity_poly.type
_entity_poly.pdbx_seq_one_letter_code
_entity_poly.pdbx_strand_id
1 'polypeptide(L)'
;MAVLQAAGIPVEFASIQGGEPPVDGLNLDDTINARYWNDSAFRDAIRHTQRLGEVDPSKYSAIFFAGGHGAMWDFPDSPDVARVTREIYEAGGVVGAVCHGPAALVNVTLSNGAYLVAGKSLSAFTDDEERAVKLDQVVPFLLTSTLTQRGAQHHPAADWTAKVVVDGRLVTGQNPQSASGVGAAIRDLLLGQPAQA
;
A
#
# COMPACT_ATOMS: atom_id res chain seq x y z
N MET A 1 -10.48 -1.88 -0.51
CA MET A 1 -11.59 -2.00 0.47
C MET A 1 -12.78 -2.76 -0.08
N ALA A 2 -13.48 -2.32 -1.15
CA ALA A 2 -14.68 -2.97 -1.68
C ALA A 2 -14.56 -4.50 -1.85
N VAL A 3 -13.44 -4.96 -2.41
CA VAL A 3 -13.16 -6.38 -2.65
C VAL A 3 -13.07 -7.19 -1.34
N LEU A 4 -12.43 -6.62 -0.32
CA LEU A 4 -12.27 -7.28 0.99
C LEU A 4 -13.60 -7.36 1.73
N GLN A 5 -14.35 -6.26 1.77
CA GLN A 5 -15.68 -6.24 2.39
C GLN A 5 -16.67 -7.20 1.72
N ALA A 6 -16.64 -7.28 0.38
CA ALA A 6 -17.48 -8.24 -0.36
C ALA A 6 -17.16 -9.70 0.00
N ALA A 7 -15.95 -9.97 0.47
CA ALA A 7 -15.52 -11.29 0.96
C ALA A 7 -15.72 -11.47 2.49
N GLY A 8 -16.37 -10.51 3.16
CA GLY A 8 -16.58 -10.57 4.61
C GLY A 8 -15.33 -10.33 5.45
N ILE A 9 -14.25 -9.81 4.85
CA ILE A 9 -13.01 -9.49 5.55
C ILE A 9 -13.13 -8.11 6.18
N PRO A 10 -13.05 -7.97 7.51
CA PRO A 10 -13.11 -6.68 8.17
C PRO A 10 -11.90 -5.81 7.82
N VAL A 11 -12.12 -4.52 7.66
CA VAL A 11 -11.09 -3.53 7.35
C VAL A 11 -11.18 -2.39 8.35
N GLU A 12 -10.06 -2.09 8.99
CA GLU A 12 -9.88 -0.95 9.87
C GLU A 12 -8.93 0.06 9.24
N PHE A 13 -9.02 1.32 9.67
CA PHE A 13 -8.20 2.41 9.15
C PHE A 13 -7.26 2.94 10.22
N ALA A 14 -6.02 3.10 9.82
CA ALA A 14 -5.00 3.77 10.63
C ALA A 14 -4.29 4.83 9.79
N SER A 15 -3.81 5.85 10.44
CA SER A 15 -2.88 6.83 9.87
C SER A 15 -1.71 7.05 10.81
N ILE A 16 -0.61 7.63 10.33
CA ILE A 16 0.60 7.80 11.16
C ILE A 16 0.28 8.53 12.46
N GLN A 17 -0.50 9.60 12.39
CA GLN A 17 -0.82 10.44 13.55
C GLN A 17 -2.18 10.16 14.17
N GLY A 18 -3.01 9.33 13.55
CA GLY A 18 -4.42 9.17 13.90
C GLY A 18 -5.29 10.33 13.45
N GLY A 19 -6.60 10.23 13.67
CA GLY A 19 -7.56 11.25 13.28
C GLY A 19 -7.83 11.27 11.78
N GLU A 20 -8.15 12.43 11.22
CA GLU A 20 -8.52 12.60 9.81
C GLU A 20 -7.26 12.80 8.95
N PRO A 21 -6.87 11.81 8.12
CA PRO A 21 -5.78 11.98 7.19
C PRO A 21 -6.20 12.84 6.00
N PRO A 22 -5.27 13.49 5.31
CA PRO A 22 -5.57 14.17 4.05
C PRO A 22 -6.06 13.18 3.00
N VAL A 23 -7.04 13.60 2.20
CA VAL A 23 -7.57 12.82 1.07
C VAL A 23 -7.19 13.54 -0.22
N ASP A 24 -6.49 12.82 -1.09
CA ASP A 24 -6.06 13.32 -2.40
C ASP A 24 -6.63 12.44 -3.52
N GLY A 25 -6.77 13.02 -4.73
CA GLY A 25 -7.19 12.31 -5.92
C GLY A 25 -8.62 11.75 -5.89
N LEU A 26 -9.51 12.30 -5.07
CA LEU A 26 -10.88 11.83 -4.97
C LEU A 26 -11.65 12.12 -6.27
N ASN A 27 -11.94 11.07 -7.03
CA ASN A 27 -12.78 11.12 -8.22
C ASN A 27 -14.17 10.54 -7.91
N LEU A 28 -15.19 11.39 -7.87
CA LEU A 28 -16.57 11.00 -7.60
C LEU A 28 -17.34 10.55 -8.86
N ASP A 29 -16.75 10.64 -10.05
CA ASP A 29 -17.31 10.02 -11.26
C ASP A 29 -17.09 8.49 -11.24
N ASP A 30 -16.11 8.01 -10.46
CA ASP A 30 -15.98 6.60 -10.16
C ASP A 30 -17.08 6.15 -9.18
N THR A 31 -17.87 5.17 -9.59
CA THR A 31 -19.06 4.72 -8.83
C THR A 31 -18.69 4.08 -7.49
N ILE A 32 -17.51 3.46 -7.38
CA ILE A 32 -17.02 2.87 -6.12
C ILE A 32 -16.62 3.99 -5.16
N ASN A 33 -15.84 4.96 -5.63
CA ASN A 33 -15.44 6.11 -4.83
C ASN A 33 -16.66 6.90 -4.36
N ALA A 34 -17.61 7.20 -5.26
CA ALA A 34 -18.83 7.90 -4.92
C ALA A 34 -19.66 7.15 -3.87
N ARG A 35 -19.77 5.82 -4.00
CA ARG A 35 -20.48 4.98 -3.03
C ARG A 35 -19.91 5.12 -1.62
N TYR A 36 -18.58 4.96 -1.48
CA TYR A 36 -17.92 5.05 -0.18
C TYR A 36 -17.94 6.47 0.37
N TRP A 37 -17.69 7.47 -0.49
CA TRP A 37 -17.67 8.86 -0.04
C TRP A 37 -19.03 9.36 0.41
N ASN A 38 -20.12 8.80 -0.11
CA ASN A 38 -21.50 9.10 0.32
C ASN A 38 -21.93 8.26 1.54
N ASP A 39 -21.18 7.24 1.93
CA ASP A 39 -21.43 6.46 3.14
C ASP A 39 -20.89 7.19 4.38
N SER A 40 -21.80 7.54 5.28
CA SER A 40 -21.45 8.27 6.51
C SER A 40 -20.57 7.44 7.44
N ALA A 41 -20.78 6.12 7.52
CA ALA A 41 -19.96 5.24 8.37
C ALA A 41 -18.51 5.14 7.85
N PHE A 42 -18.34 5.09 6.53
CA PHE A 42 -17.01 5.14 5.93
C PHE A 42 -16.29 6.47 6.20
N ARG A 43 -17.00 7.59 6.00
CA ARG A 43 -16.41 8.92 6.27
C ARG A 43 -16.06 9.11 7.74
N ASP A 44 -16.91 8.59 8.63
CA ASP A 44 -16.62 8.65 10.06
C ASP A 44 -15.39 7.82 10.42
N ALA A 45 -15.27 6.61 9.87
CA ALA A 45 -14.09 5.76 10.06
C ALA A 45 -12.80 6.40 9.53
N ILE A 46 -12.84 7.12 8.39
CA ILE A 46 -11.68 7.86 7.86
C ILE A 46 -11.34 9.08 8.72
N ARG A 47 -12.34 9.76 9.30
CA ARG A 47 -12.09 10.92 10.17
C ARG A 47 -11.51 10.54 11.53
N HIS A 48 -11.71 9.32 11.96
CA HIS A 48 -11.28 8.83 13.28
C HIS A 48 -10.32 7.63 13.15
N THR A 49 -9.34 7.74 12.24
CA THR A 49 -8.35 6.67 12.08
C THR A 49 -7.56 6.46 13.37
N GLN A 50 -7.22 5.20 13.63
CA GLN A 50 -6.34 4.85 14.73
C GLN A 50 -4.91 5.37 14.44
N ARG A 51 -4.21 5.84 15.48
CA ARG A 51 -2.79 6.16 15.34
C ARG A 51 -1.98 4.90 15.12
N LEU A 52 -1.17 4.86 14.06
CA LEU A 52 -0.42 3.66 13.67
C LEU A 52 0.51 3.15 14.78
N GLY A 53 1.12 4.06 15.54
CA GLY A 53 1.98 3.70 16.67
C GLY A 53 1.27 2.96 17.82
N GLU A 54 -0.06 3.07 17.90
CA GLU A 54 -0.90 2.42 18.92
C GLU A 54 -1.52 1.12 18.42
N VAL A 55 -1.33 0.79 17.13
CA VAL A 55 -1.82 -0.46 16.55
C VAL A 55 -1.06 -1.65 17.16
N ASP A 56 -1.82 -2.66 17.58
CA ASP A 56 -1.30 -3.97 17.97
C ASP A 56 -1.26 -4.88 16.72
N PRO A 57 -0.08 -5.11 16.13
CA PRO A 57 0.05 -5.85 14.88
C PRO A 57 -0.43 -7.30 14.97
N SER A 58 -0.44 -7.89 16.18
CA SER A 58 -0.85 -9.27 16.38
C SER A 58 -2.33 -9.54 16.08
N LYS A 59 -3.14 -8.48 15.97
CA LYS A 59 -4.58 -8.55 15.67
C LYS A 59 -4.88 -8.58 14.18
N TYR A 60 -3.87 -8.36 13.32
CA TYR A 60 -4.08 -8.18 11.88
C TYR A 60 -3.37 -9.23 11.06
N SER A 61 -4.10 -9.79 10.11
CA SER A 61 -3.55 -10.75 9.14
C SER A 61 -2.97 -10.07 7.90
N ALA A 62 -3.20 -8.76 7.73
CA ALA A 62 -2.64 -7.98 6.64
C ALA A 62 -2.50 -6.50 7.01
N ILE A 63 -1.57 -5.83 6.35
CA ILE A 63 -1.49 -4.37 6.26
C ILE A 63 -1.50 -3.95 4.80
N PHE A 64 -2.21 -2.87 4.49
CA PHE A 64 -2.25 -2.30 3.15
C PHE A 64 -1.95 -0.81 3.18
N PHE A 65 -0.99 -0.38 2.38
CA PHE A 65 -0.60 1.01 2.23
C PHE A 65 -1.27 1.62 0.99
N ALA A 66 -2.17 2.55 1.22
CA ALA A 66 -2.75 3.36 0.17
C ALA A 66 -1.69 4.26 -0.46
N GLY A 67 -1.91 4.60 -1.74
CA GLY A 67 -1.06 5.54 -2.46
C GLY A 67 -1.40 7.00 -2.16
N GLY A 68 -0.95 7.85 -3.04
CA GLY A 68 -0.96 9.31 -2.95
C GLY A 68 0.46 9.84 -2.74
N HIS A 69 0.78 10.98 -3.36
CA HIS A 69 2.14 11.54 -3.30
C HIS A 69 2.60 11.84 -1.87
N GLY A 70 1.68 12.23 -0.96
CA GLY A 70 2.00 12.47 0.45
C GLY A 70 2.71 11.31 1.14
N ALA A 71 2.43 10.07 0.73
CA ALA A 71 3.08 8.87 1.23
C ALA A 71 4.62 8.88 1.06
N MET A 72 5.12 9.63 0.08
CA MET A 72 6.57 9.76 -0.19
C MET A 72 7.32 10.50 0.91
N TRP A 73 6.63 11.35 1.68
CA TRP A 73 7.23 12.12 2.79
C TRP A 73 7.01 11.46 4.15
N ASP A 74 5.86 10.81 4.33
CA ASP A 74 5.44 10.32 5.66
C ASP A 74 5.89 8.90 5.94
N PHE A 75 5.80 8.00 4.95
CA PHE A 75 5.98 6.58 5.19
C PHE A 75 7.43 6.13 5.36
N PRO A 76 8.40 6.59 4.52
CA PRO A 76 9.75 6.00 4.49
C PRO A 76 10.49 6.05 5.82
N ASP A 77 10.35 7.15 6.55
CA ASP A 77 11.10 7.40 7.78
C ASP A 77 10.25 7.21 9.05
N SER A 78 9.02 6.68 8.92
CA SER A 78 8.16 6.39 10.06
C SER A 78 8.59 5.09 10.76
N PRO A 79 9.04 5.16 12.01
CA PRO A 79 9.39 3.96 12.78
C PRO A 79 8.18 3.06 13.03
N ASP A 80 6.97 3.64 13.12
CA ASP A 80 5.74 2.89 13.32
C ASP A 80 5.35 2.13 12.05
N VAL A 81 5.51 2.72 10.86
CA VAL A 81 5.34 2.02 9.58
C VAL A 81 6.29 0.83 9.50
N ALA A 82 7.57 1.04 9.79
CA ALA A 82 8.57 -0.02 9.75
C ALA A 82 8.27 -1.15 10.75
N ARG A 83 7.91 -0.80 11.99
CA ARG A 83 7.58 -1.74 13.06
C ARG A 83 6.36 -2.59 12.70
N VAL A 84 5.22 -1.93 12.43
CA VAL A 84 3.95 -2.63 12.19
C VAL A 84 4.05 -3.52 10.95
N THR A 85 4.68 -3.03 9.88
CA THR A 85 4.88 -3.82 8.66
C THR A 85 5.73 -5.06 8.92
N ARG A 86 6.87 -4.90 9.61
CA ARG A 86 7.75 -6.02 9.95
C ARG A 86 7.03 -7.05 10.80
N GLU A 87 6.37 -6.63 11.88
CA GLU A 87 5.72 -7.55 12.81
C GLU A 87 4.59 -8.35 12.13
N ILE A 88 3.75 -7.70 11.32
CA ILE A 88 2.71 -8.40 10.54
C ILE A 88 3.36 -9.37 9.55
N TYR A 89 4.39 -8.93 8.82
CA TYR A 89 5.03 -9.77 7.81
C TYR A 89 5.71 -10.99 8.43
N GLU A 90 6.46 -10.81 9.52
CA GLU A 90 7.18 -11.90 10.20
C GLU A 90 6.24 -12.87 10.93
N ALA A 91 5.07 -12.39 11.36
CA ALA A 91 4.00 -13.24 11.90
C ALA A 91 3.26 -14.06 10.82
N GLY A 92 3.62 -13.91 9.54
CA GLY A 92 2.98 -14.63 8.44
C GLY A 92 1.87 -13.86 7.73
N GLY A 93 1.64 -12.60 8.10
CA GLY A 93 0.62 -11.73 7.50
C GLY A 93 1.01 -11.22 6.11
N VAL A 94 0.03 -10.66 5.42
CA VAL A 94 0.15 -10.12 4.06
C VAL A 94 0.50 -8.63 4.13
N VAL A 95 1.45 -8.20 3.32
CA VAL A 95 1.77 -6.78 3.13
C VAL A 95 1.37 -6.37 1.73
N GLY A 96 0.46 -5.40 1.64
CA GLY A 96 -0.02 -4.84 0.38
C GLY A 96 0.34 -3.37 0.24
N ALA A 97 0.58 -2.91 -1.00
CA ALA A 97 0.78 -1.51 -1.30
C ALA A 97 0.46 -1.19 -2.76
N VAL A 98 0.02 0.04 -3.05
CA VAL A 98 -0.31 0.44 -4.43
C VAL A 98 0.15 1.86 -4.72
N CYS A 99 0.52 2.13 -5.99
CA CYS A 99 0.93 3.46 -6.46
C CYS A 99 2.16 3.96 -5.68
N HIS A 100 2.04 5.05 -4.89
CA HIS A 100 3.09 5.52 -3.99
C HIS A 100 3.10 4.80 -2.62
N GLY A 101 2.10 3.96 -2.32
CA GLY A 101 2.06 3.17 -1.08
C GLY A 101 3.33 2.35 -0.79
N PRO A 102 4.03 1.78 -1.81
CA PRO A 102 5.30 1.10 -1.59
C PRO A 102 6.43 1.97 -1.01
N ALA A 103 6.27 3.29 -0.92
CA ALA A 103 7.17 4.16 -0.14
C ALA A 103 7.29 3.70 1.32
N ALA A 104 6.23 3.10 1.87
CA ALA A 104 6.24 2.48 3.19
C ALA A 104 7.26 1.35 3.34
N LEU A 105 7.67 0.73 2.23
CA LEU A 105 8.53 -0.45 2.23
C LEU A 105 10.02 -0.12 2.08
N VAL A 106 10.34 1.11 1.68
CA VAL A 106 11.70 1.55 1.30
C VAL A 106 12.72 1.29 2.42
N ASN A 107 12.35 1.52 3.67
CA ASN A 107 13.25 1.40 4.81
C ASN A 107 12.85 0.28 5.80
N VAL A 108 11.88 -0.57 5.46
CA VAL A 108 11.50 -1.69 6.32
C VAL A 108 12.59 -2.75 6.32
N THR A 109 13.18 -2.98 7.50
CA THR A 109 14.13 -4.06 7.72
C THR A 109 13.51 -5.17 8.56
N LEU A 110 13.77 -6.42 8.19
CA LEU A 110 13.36 -7.61 8.92
C LEU A 110 14.30 -7.86 10.11
N SER A 111 13.92 -8.77 11.00
CA SER A 111 14.71 -9.13 12.19
C SER A 111 16.11 -9.65 11.87
N ASN A 112 16.33 -10.16 10.66
CA ASN A 112 17.65 -10.59 10.17
C ASN A 112 18.51 -9.42 9.61
N GLY A 113 18.03 -8.19 9.65
CA GLY A 113 18.70 -7.01 9.15
C GLY A 113 18.57 -6.74 7.64
N ALA A 114 17.95 -7.64 6.88
CA ALA A 114 17.72 -7.43 5.45
C ALA A 114 16.51 -6.51 5.21
N TYR A 115 16.53 -5.73 4.12
CA TYR A 115 15.32 -5.03 3.70
C TYR A 115 14.22 -6.03 3.32
N LEU A 116 12.98 -5.75 3.71
CA LEU A 116 11.82 -6.58 3.36
C LEU A 116 11.73 -6.82 1.85
N VAL A 117 12.05 -5.80 1.07
CA VAL A 117 11.97 -5.83 -0.40
C VAL A 117 13.18 -6.48 -1.07
N ALA A 118 14.25 -6.78 -0.33
CA ALA A 118 15.46 -7.35 -0.92
C ALA A 118 15.19 -8.73 -1.55
N GLY A 119 15.47 -8.87 -2.83
CA GLY A 119 15.22 -10.07 -3.63
C GLY A 119 13.75 -10.30 -3.98
N LYS A 120 12.85 -9.40 -3.61
CA LYS A 120 11.41 -9.50 -3.90
C LYS A 120 11.05 -8.88 -5.23
N SER A 121 10.16 -9.56 -5.96
CA SER A 121 9.46 -8.98 -7.09
C SER A 121 8.35 -8.04 -6.63
N LEU A 122 8.29 -6.85 -7.21
CA LEU A 122 7.27 -5.86 -6.87
C LEU A 122 6.96 -4.92 -8.06
N SER A 123 5.89 -4.16 -7.92
CA SER A 123 5.55 -3.04 -8.79
C SER A 123 5.15 -1.83 -7.93
N ALA A 124 5.47 -0.64 -8.39
CA ALA A 124 5.16 0.62 -7.73
C ALA A 124 4.97 1.71 -8.78
N PHE A 125 4.49 2.89 -8.38
CA PHE A 125 4.42 4.04 -9.28
C PHE A 125 5.79 4.30 -9.88
N THR A 126 5.86 4.27 -11.22
CA THR A 126 7.15 4.26 -11.92
C THR A 126 7.79 5.64 -11.95
N ASP A 127 9.11 5.67 -12.09
CA ASP A 127 9.84 6.92 -12.29
C ASP A 127 9.42 7.61 -13.61
N ASP A 128 8.92 6.86 -14.60
CA ASP A 128 8.40 7.42 -15.85
C ASP A 128 7.00 8.03 -15.65
N GLU A 129 6.11 7.34 -14.91
CA GLU A 129 4.83 7.92 -14.49
C GLU A 129 5.04 9.20 -13.65
N GLU A 130 6.07 9.25 -12.78
CA GLU A 130 6.41 10.44 -11.99
C GLU A 130 6.85 11.60 -12.89
N ARG A 131 7.66 11.33 -13.91
CA ARG A 131 8.03 12.32 -14.94
C ARG A 131 6.83 12.78 -15.76
N ALA A 132 5.93 11.86 -16.09
CA ALA A 132 4.71 12.19 -16.86
C ALA A 132 3.80 13.18 -16.10
N VAL A 133 3.70 13.06 -14.77
CA VAL A 133 2.97 14.04 -13.94
C VAL A 133 3.83 15.24 -13.52
N LYS A 134 5.11 15.31 -13.93
CA LYS A 134 6.05 16.41 -13.65
C LYS A 134 6.33 16.63 -12.17
N LEU A 135 6.31 15.58 -11.38
CA LEU A 135 6.61 15.63 -9.95
C LEU A 135 7.95 14.97 -9.59
N ASP A 136 8.69 14.48 -10.60
CA ASP A 136 9.99 13.82 -10.44
C ASP A 136 11.07 14.71 -9.77
N GLN A 137 10.91 16.04 -9.84
CA GLN A 137 11.78 17.01 -9.16
C GLN A 137 11.18 17.52 -7.83
N VAL A 138 9.97 17.10 -7.49
CA VAL A 138 9.23 17.54 -6.29
C VAL A 138 9.29 16.47 -5.20
N VAL A 139 9.11 15.20 -5.59
CA VAL A 139 9.19 14.07 -4.65
C VAL A 139 10.60 13.97 -4.03
N PRO A 140 10.73 13.54 -2.78
CA PRO A 140 12.04 13.49 -2.09
C PRO A 140 13.01 12.49 -2.72
N PHE A 141 12.49 11.51 -3.44
CA PHE A 141 13.26 10.50 -4.19
C PHE A 141 12.38 9.84 -5.25
N LEU A 142 12.97 9.21 -6.25
CA LEU A 142 12.26 8.38 -7.22
C LEU A 142 12.00 7.00 -6.62
N LEU A 143 10.73 6.61 -6.56
CA LEU A 143 10.28 5.46 -5.79
C LEU A 143 10.86 4.13 -6.29
N THR A 144 10.71 3.84 -7.60
CA THR A 144 11.18 2.55 -8.14
C THR A 144 12.69 2.46 -8.18
N SER A 145 13.38 3.57 -8.43
CA SER A 145 14.85 3.66 -8.30
C SER A 145 15.29 3.30 -6.88
N THR A 146 14.64 3.86 -5.86
CA THR A 146 15.02 3.63 -4.47
C THR A 146 14.69 2.20 -4.02
N LEU A 147 13.53 1.66 -4.37
CA LEU A 147 13.18 0.26 -4.08
C LEU A 147 14.19 -0.71 -4.73
N THR A 148 14.61 -0.44 -5.97
CA THR A 148 15.62 -1.22 -6.66
C THR A 148 16.99 -1.15 -5.95
N GLN A 149 17.38 0.03 -5.45
CA GLN A 149 18.60 0.18 -4.63
C GLN A 149 18.53 -0.61 -3.32
N ARG A 150 17.32 -0.85 -2.77
CA ARG A 150 17.09 -1.72 -1.61
C ARG A 150 17.07 -3.20 -1.96
N GLY A 151 17.34 -3.55 -3.23
CA GLY A 151 17.43 -4.92 -3.71
C GLY A 151 16.13 -5.51 -4.27
N ALA A 152 15.09 -4.71 -4.47
CA ALA A 152 13.87 -5.16 -5.10
C ALA A 152 14.05 -5.42 -6.61
N GLN A 153 13.28 -6.37 -7.14
CA GLN A 153 13.14 -6.63 -8.57
C GLN A 153 11.85 -5.94 -9.04
N HIS A 154 11.99 -4.77 -9.65
CA HIS A 154 10.85 -4.01 -10.14
C HIS A 154 10.35 -4.54 -11.47
N HIS A 155 9.04 -4.79 -11.58
CA HIS A 155 8.35 -5.30 -12.77
C HIS A 155 7.30 -4.30 -13.25
N PRO A 156 7.67 -3.32 -14.10
CA PRO A 156 6.72 -2.34 -14.62
C PRO A 156 5.85 -2.89 -15.76
N ALA A 157 4.69 -2.28 -15.94
CA ALA A 157 3.94 -2.25 -17.18
C ALA A 157 4.05 -0.86 -17.83
N ALA A 158 3.44 -0.67 -19.00
CA ALA A 158 3.32 0.66 -19.58
C ALA A 158 2.59 1.62 -18.63
N ASP A 159 2.91 2.91 -18.71
CA ASP A 159 2.32 3.94 -17.87
C ASP A 159 0.79 3.86 -17.86
N TRP A 160 0.19 4.06 -16.70
CA TRP A 160 -1.26 4.03 -16.47
C TRP A 160 -1.93 2.69 -16.78
N THR A 161 -1.17 1.64 -17.04
CA THR A 161 -1.67 0.27 -17.20
C THR A 161 -1.67 -0.45 -15.86
N ALA A 162 -2.74 -1.15 -15.53
CA ALA A 162 -2.82 -1.94 -14.32
C ALA A 162 -1.72 -3.02 -14.30
N LYS A 163 -0.93 -3.05 -13.24
CA LYS A 163 0.07 -4.07 -12.97
C LYS A 163 0.05 -4.44 -11.50
N VAL A 164 -0.21 -5.71 -11.22
CA VAL A 164 -0.12 -6.29 -9.88
C VAL A 164 1.00 -7.32 -9.88
N VAL A 165 1.80 -7.31 -8.83
CA VAL A 165 2.86 -8.29 -8.59
C VAL A 165 2.64 -8.92 -7.22
N VAL A 166 2.67 -10.24 -7.17
CA VAL A 166 2.58 -11.03 -5.94
C VAL A 166 3.87 -11.82 -5.77
N ASP A 167 4.57 -11.60 -4.67
CA ASP A 167 5.75 -12.36 -4.28
C ASP A 167 5.55 -12.92 -2.86
N GLY A 168 5.07 -14.14 -2.81
CA GLY A 168 4.66 -14.76 -1.56
C GLY A 168 3.55 -13.96 -0.88
N ARG A 169 3.86 -13.30 0.23
CA ARG A 169 2.91 -12.48 1.01
C ARG A 169 3.07 -10.97 0.80
N LEU A 170 3.90 -10.57 -0.17
CA LEU A 170 4.01 -9.19 -0.63
C LEU A 170 3.16 -9.00 -1.88
N VAL A 171 2.22 -8.05 -1.85
CA VAL A 171 1.30 -7.74 -2.96
C VAL A 171 1.43 -6.27 -3.30
N THR A 172 1.86 -5.95 -4.50
CA THR A 172 2.08 -4.56 -4.89
C THR A 172 1.45 -4.24 -6.24
N GLY A 173 1.05 -2.99 -6.41
CA GLY A 173 0.45 -2.49 -7.65
C GLY A 173 1.07 -1.17 -8.09
N GLN A 174 1.22 -1.01 -9.42
CA GLN A 174 1.96 0.10 -10.01
C GLN A 174 1.29 1.46 -9.79
N ASN A 175 -0.02 1.56 -9.99
CA ASN A 175 -0.75 2.81 -10.15
C ASN A 175 -2.20 2.67 -9.67
N PRO A 176 -3.03 3.73 -9.70
CA PRO A 176 -4.43 3.66 -9.28
C PRO A 176 -5.23 2.55 -9.94
N GLN A 177 -4.95 2.26 -11.23
CA GLN A 177 -5.62 1.20 -12.00
C GLN A 177 -5.38 -0.20 -11.41
N SER A 178 -4.30 -0.36 -10.66
CA SER A 178 -3.93 -1.63 -10.01
C SER A 178 -4.68 -1.88 -8.69
N ALA A 179 -5.33 -0.88 -8.12
CA ALA A 179 -5.85 -0.93 -6.74
C ALA A 179 -6.83 -2.09 -6.47
N SER A 180 -7.76 -2.33 -7.41
CA SER A 180 -8.73 -3.43 -7.30
C SER A 180 -8.05 -4.79 -7.37
N GLY A 181 -7.06 -4.95 -8.24
CA GLY A 181 -6.27 -6.18 -8.39
C GLY A 181 -5.43 -6.48 -7.14
N VAL A 182 -4.80 -5.47 -6.55
CA VAL A 182 -4.09 -5.63 -5.27
C VAL A 182 -5.06 -6.08 -4.17
N GLY A 183 -6.24 -5.47 -4.08
CA GLY A 183 -7.27 -5.89 -3.13
C GLY A 183 -7.73 -7.34 -3.34
N ALA A 184 -7.86 -7.77 -4.60
CA ALA A 184 -8.22 -9.15 -4.94
C ALA A 184 -7.13 -10.14 -4.53
N ALA A 185 -5.87 -9.84 -4.84
CA ALA A 185 -4.75 -10.70 -4.48
C ALA A 185 -4.57 -10.83 -2.94
N ILE A 186 -4.75 -9.71 -2.19
CA ILE A 186 -4.75 -9.77 -0.71
C ILE A 186 -5.89 -10.68 -0.21
N ARG A 187 -7.11 -10.51 -0.72
CA ARG A 187 -8.26 -11.36 -0.38
C ARG A 187 -7.94 -12.84 -0.60
N ASP A 188 -7.39 -13.17 -1.77
CA ASP A 188 -7.11 -14.55 -2.14
C ASP A 188 -6.08 -15.17 -1.20
N LEU A 189 -5.01 -14.46 -0.88
CA LEU A 189 -4.02 -14.90 0.10
C LEU A 189 -4.62 -15.11 1.50
N LEU A 190 -5.49 -14.21 1.96
CA LEU A 190 -6.14 -14.32 3.27
C LEU A 190 -7.13 -15.49 3.33
N LEU A 191 -7.74 -15.85 2.21
CA LEU A 191 -8.65 -16.99 2.10
C LEU A 191 -7.92 -18.31 1.76
N GLY A 192 -6.58 -18.31 1.67
CA GLY A 192 -5.80 -19.49 1.31
C GLY A 192 -5.97 -19.93 -0.14
N GLN A 193 -6.38 -19.01 -1.04
CA GLN A 193 -6.53 -19.25 -2.46
C GLN A 193 -5.26 -18.82 -3.20
N PRO A 194 -4.94 -19.41 -4.38
CA PRO A 194 -3.86 -18.90 -5.22
C PRO A 194 -4.18 -17.47 -5.65
N ALA A 195 -3.32 -16.52 -5.30
CA ALA A 195 -3.50 -15.13 -5.72
C ALA A 195 -3.35 -15.01 -7.24
N GLN A 196 -4.33 -14.38 -7.88
CA GLN A 196 -4.28 -14.05 -9.30
C GLN A 196 -3.54 -12.72 -9.47
N ALA A 197 -2.47 -12.71 -10.26
CA ALA A 197 -1.65 -11.55 -10.59
C ALA A 197 -1.99 -10.97 -11.96
#